data_e6c254af2f60d8b89e6a02a7dfab0560
#
_entry.id   e6c254af2f60d8b89e6a02a7dfab0560
#
_cell.length_a   1.000
_cell.length_b   1.000
_cell.length_c   1.000
_cell.angle_alpha   90.00
_cell.angle_beta   90.00
_cell.angle_gamma   90.00
#
_symmetry.space_group_name_H-M   'P 1'
#
loop_
_entity.id
_entity.type
_entity.pdbx_description
1 polymer ?
#
loop_
_entity_poly.entity_id
_entity_poly.type
_entity_poly.pdbx_seq_one_letter_code
_entity_poly.pdbx_strand_id
1 'polypeptide(L)'
;LLLMREMVCGRYAKLLKGESLPQEPFAFTDQPTQPTSFEAIYFYGGIKYAYGFSFDKSKVLTEYLYHWPNGREALIFSRENNGYQFRENIQEQFTLAGRTAENRLYLSSSNEWNCPQTEKAYLWFFEKLTGFMGTEMRLDATLSAIRQDGSEKSRILHEMLYADLGIKDIRITGSKEEPIISALHTLDA
;
A
#
# COMPACT_ATOMS: atom_id res chain seq x y z
N LEU A 1 -5.07 -1.51 3.26
CA LEU A 1 -3.78 -0.78 3.17
C LEU A 1 -2.86 -1.33 2.07
N LEU A 2 -2.72 -2.65 1.90
CA LEU A 2 -1.83 -3.21 0.85
C LEU A 2 -2.28 -2.80 -0.56
N LEU A 3 -3.57 -2.89 -0.88
CA LEU A 3 -4.07 -2.41 -2.18
C LEU A 3 -3.84 -0.90 -2.35
N MET A 4 -4.01 -0.12 -1.28
CA MET A 4 -3.70 1.31 -1.29
C MET A 4 -2.22 1.55 -1.65
N ARG A 5 -1.29 0.78 -1.06
CA ARG A 5 0.13 0.81 -1.41
C ARG A 5 0.39 0.46 -2.87
N GLU A 6 -0.22 -0.61 -3.35
CA GLU A 6 -0.07 -1.05 -4.74
C GLU A 6 -0.57 0.00 -5.74
N MET A 7 -1.58 0.79 -5.37
CA MET A 7 -2.05 1.91 -6.17
C MET A 7 -1.11 3.11 -6.13
N VAL A 8 -0.49 3.39 -4.96
CA VAL A 8 0.39 4.56 -4.79
C VAL A 8 1.79 4.31 -5.37
N CYS A 9 2.42 3.20 -5.05
CA CYS A 9 3.83 2.95 -5.40
C CYS A 9 4.13 1.55 -5.96
N GLY A 10 3.09 0.72 -6.15
CA GLY A 10 3.22 -0.61 -6.70
C GLY A 10 2.76 -0.71 -8.16
N ARG A 11 2.19 -1.87 -8.47
CA ARG A 11 1.79 -2.26 -9.82
C ARG A 11 0.82 -1.27 -10.47
N TYR A 12 -0.17 -0.77 -9.71
CA TYR A 12 -1.21 0.12 -10.26
C TYR A 12 -0.77 1.58 -10.40
N ALA A 13 0.35 1.97 -9.81
CA ALA A 13 0.91 3.30 -9.99
C ALA A 13 1.37 3.58 -11.43
N LYS A 14 1.64 2.52 -12.21
CA LYS A 14 2.22 2.59 -13.57
C LYS A 14 1.24 2.16 -14.67
N LEU A 15 -0.05 2.13 -14.39
CA LEU A 15 -1.06 1.78 -15.39
C LEU A 15 -0.96 2.68 -16.64
N LEU A 16 -1.12 2.06 -17.81
CA LEU A 16 -1.29 2.81 -19.05
C LEU A 16 -2.68 3.46 -19.09
N LYS A 17 -2.80 4.54 -19.82
CA LYS A 17 -4.09 5.21 -20.00
C LYS A 17 -5.13 4.24 -20.55
N GLY A 18 -6.27 4.14 -19.84
CA GLY A 18 -7.37 3.25 -20.22
C GLY A 18 -7.29 1.83 -19.66
N GLU A 19 -6.21 1.44 -18.97
CA GLU A 19 -6.19 0.18 -18.22
C GLU A 19 -7.11 0.25 -17.01
N SER A 20 -7.73 -0.89 -16.67
CA SER A 20 -8.70 -0.97 -15.58
C SER A 20 -8.03 -0.93 -14.21
N LEU A 21 -8.66 -0.21 -13.29
CA LEU A 21 -8.32 -0.19 -11.88
C LEU A 21 -8.87 -1.43 -11.16
N PRO A 22 -8.27 -1.83 -10.02
CA PRO A 22 -8.61 -3.06 -9.30
C PRO A 22 -9.86 -2.90 -8.44
N GLN A 23 -10.96 -2.50 -9.05
CA GLN A 23 -12.24 -2.43 -8.38
C GLN A 23 -12.90 -3.81 -8.40
N GLU A 24 -13.04 -4.39 -7.22
CA GLU A 24 -13.84 -5.60 -7.00
C GLU A 24 -15.06 -5.22 -6.17
N PRO A 25 -16.27 -5.14 -6.78
CA PRO A 25 -17.48 -4.83 -6.05
C PRO A 25 -17.76 -5.92 -5.00
N PHE A 26 -18.22 -5.50 -3.84
CA PHE A 26 -18.63 -6.45 -2.81
C PHE A 26 -19.84 -7.27 -3.32
N ALA A 27 -19.67 -8.59 -3.41
CA ALA A 27 -20.63 -9.49 -4.09
C ALA A 27 -22.03 -9.57 -3.43
N PHE A 28 -22.15 -9.15 -2.16
CA PHE A 28 -23.38 -9.22 -1.38
C PHE A 28 -24.06 -7.86 -1.18
N THR A 29 -23.79 -6.88 -2.05
CA THR A 29 -24.43 -5.57 -2.00
C THR A 29 -25.45 -5.43 -3.13
N ASP A 30 -26.58 -4.77 -2.84
CA ASP A 30 -27.57 -4.39 -3.85
C ASP A 30 -27.07 -3.21 -4.74
N GLN A 31 -25.90 -2.66 -4.45
CA GLN A 31 -25.29 -1.55 -5.19
C GLN A 31 -23.86 -1.89 -5.65
N PRO A 32 -23.71 -2.75 -6.67
CA PRO A 32 -22.40 -3.22 -7.13
C PRO A 32 -21.54 -2.14 -7.81
N THR A 33 -22.06 -0.94 -7.98
CA THR A 33 -21.41 0.15 -8.73
C THR A 33 -20.83 1.24 -7.84
N GLN A 34 -20.84 1.08 -6.51
CA GLN A 34 -20.26 2.09 -5.63
C GLN A 34 -18.72 2.16 -5.79
N PRO A 35 -18.15 3.37 -5.79
CA PRO A 35 -16.70 3.54 -5.83
C PRO A 35 -16.01 2.88 -4.64
N THR A 36 -14.82 2.34 -4.89
CA THR A 36 -13.93 1.91 -3.82
C THR A 36 -13.18 3.13 -3.28
N SER A 37 -13.12 3.29 -1.95
CA SER A 37 -12.42 4.39 -1.31
C SER A 37 -11.42 3.91 -0.26
N PHE A 38 -10.33 4.67 -0.13
CA PHE A 38 -9.29 4.46 0.87
C PHE A 38 -8.93 5.77 1.54
N GLU A 39 -8.62 5.69 2.83
CA GLU A 39 -8.03 6.78 3.58
C GLU A 39 -6.97 6.23 4.54
N ALA A 40 -5.87 6.96 4.68
CA ALA A 40 -4.83 6.71 5.66
C ALA A 40 -4.40 8.00 6.35
N ILE A 41 -4.30 7.95 7.67
CA ILE A 41 -3.71 9.01 8.49
C ILE A 41 -2.43 8.45 9.09
N TYR A 42 -1.32 9.15 8.87
CA TYR A 42 0.00 8.66 9.26
C TYR A 42 0.97 9.79 9.59
N PHE A 43 2.10 9.43 10.20
CA PHE A 43 3.21 10.33 10.46
C PHE A 43 4.43 9.92 9.64
N TYR A 44 5.08 10.90 9.00
CA TYR A 44 6.33 10.71 8.32
C TYR A 44 7.21 11.97 8.44
N GLY A 45 8.48 11.79 8.83
CA GLY A 45 9.39 12.92 9.05
C GLY A 45 8.90 13.93 10.09
N GLY A 46 8.17 13.48 11.13
CA GLY A 46 7.61 14.34 12.18
C GLY A 46 6.35 15.11 11.79
N ILE A 47 5.84 14.93 10.57
CA ILE A 47 4.65 15.60 10.06
C ILE A 47 3.50 14.59 9.96
N LYS A 48 2.32 14.99 10.41
CA LYS A 48 1.08 14.23 10.21
C LYS A 48 0.57 14.48 8.79
N TYR A 49 0.10 13.42 8.14
CA TYR A 49 -0.55 13.43 6.83
C TYR A 49 -1.91 12.76 6.91
N ALA A 50 -2.86 13.21 6.09
CA ALA A 50 -4.09 12.49 5.77
C ALA A 50 -4.18 12.42 4.24
N TYR A 51 -4.21 11.21 3.72
CA TYR A 51 -4.27 10.93 2.30
C TYR A 51 -5.43 9.99 2.00
N GLY A 52 -6.26 10.34 1.04
CA GLY A 52 -7.38 9.53 0.64
C GLY A 52 -7.69 9.67 -0.85
N PHE A 53 -8.33 8.64 -1.40
CA PHE A 53 -8.82 8.62 -2.77
C PHE A 53 -9.99 7.67 -2.94
N SER A 54 -10.78 7.90 -3.98
CA SER A 54 -11.81 7.00 -4.45
C SER A 54 -11.69 6.75 -5.95
N PHE A 55 -12.09 5.57 -6.40
CA PHE A 55 -12.02 5.18 -7.80
C PHE A 55 -13.13 4.19 -8.17
N ASP A 56 -13.46 4.18 -9.44
CA ASP A 56 -14.21 3.13 -10.10
C ASP A 56 -13.28 2.26 -10.97
N LYS A 57 -13.84 1.36 -11.75
CA LYS A 57 -13.07 0.47 -12.62
C LYS A 57 -12.25 1.21 -13.69
N SER A 58 -12.61 2.44 -14.03
CA SER A 58 -12.05 3.19 -15.16
C SER A 58 -11.14 4.34 -14.75
N LYS A 59 -11.44 5.02 -13.63
CA LYS A 59 -10.78 6.26 -13.24
C LYS A 59 -10.75 6.52 -11.75
N VAL A 60 -9.88 7.40 -11.34
CA VAL A 60 -9.87 8.03 -10.01
C VAL A 60 -10.92 9.13 -9.98
N LEU A 61 -11.82 9.06 -9.01
CA LEU A 61 -12.93 10.00 -8.85
C LEU A 61 -12.55 11.15 -7.94
N THR A 62 -11.98 10.83 -6.77
CA THR A 62 -11.48 11.82 -5.81
C THR A 62 -10.09 11.43 -5.34
N GLU A 63 -9.28 12.43 -5.01
CA GLU A 63 -7.98 12.24 -4.36
C GLU A 63 -7.64 13.49 -3.58
N TYR A 64 -7.10 13.35 -2.36
CA TYR A 64 -6.68 14.48 -1.55
C TYR A 64 -5.49 14.16 -0.68
N LEU A 65 -4.71 15.18 -0.38
CA LEU A 65 -3.60 15.12 0.55
C LEU A 65 -3.59 16.37 1.44
N TYR A 66 -3.72 16.15 2.74
CA TYR A 66 -3.53 17.15 3.78
C TYR A 66 -2.29 16.86 4.62
N HIS A 67 -1.71 17.90 5.19
CA HIS A 67 -0.62 17.77 6.15
C HIS A 67 -0.75 18.78 7.31
N TRP A 68 0.00 18.54 8.39
CA TRP A 68 0.02 19.40 9.59
C TRP A 68 1.46 19.80 9.92
N PRO A 69 2.13 20.67 9.13
CA PRO A 69 3.54 21.03 9.32
C PRO A 69 3.79 21.78 10.63
N ASN A 70 2.82 22.56 11.10
CA ASN A 70 2.91 23.37 12.33
C ASN A 70 1.70 23.10 13.26
N GLY A 71 1.19 21.86 13.28
CA GLY A 71 0.02 21.48 14.06
C GLY A 71 -1.31 21.99 13.49
N ARG A 72 -1.31 22.75 12.40
CA ARG A 72 -2.50 23.22 11.68
C ARG A 72 -2.64 22.48 10.36
N GLU A 73 -3.88 22.13 10.04
CA GLU A 73 -4.22 21.49 8.78
C GLU A 73 -3.96 22.43 7.60
N ALA A 74 -3.30 21.89 6.60
CA ALA A 74 -3.07 22.56 5.32
C ALA A 74 -3.30 21.58 4.17
N LEU A 75 -4.02 22.02 3.14
CA LEU A 75 -4.21 21.25 1.91
C LEU A 75 -2.93 21.31 1.08
N ILE A 76 -2.42 20.16 0.64
CA ILE A 76 -1.39 20.08 -0.40
C ILE A 76 -2.07 20.07 -1.75
N PHE A 77 -2.97 19.11 -1.99
CA PHE A 77 -3.82 19.08 -3.17
C PHE A 77 -5.15 18.40 -2.90
N SER A 78 -6.15 18.72 -3.72
CA SER A 78 -7.35 17.92 -3.88
C SER A 78 -7.68 17.76 -5.36
N ARG A 79 -8.31 16.65 -5.69
CA ARG A 79 -8.76 16.27 -7.03
C ARG A 79 -10.20 15.78 -6.96
N GLU A 80 -11.02 16.26 -7.88
CA GLU A 80 -12.34 15.72 -8.14
C GLU A 80 -12.46 15.49 -9.65
N ASN A 81 -12.51 14.21 -10.05
CA ASN A 81 -12.37 13.80 -11.46
C ASN A 81 -11.08 14.38 -12.09
N ASN A 82 -11.21 15.32 -13.02
CA ASN A 82 -10.09 16.00 -13.68
C ASN A 82 -9.87 17.43 -13.16
N GLY A 83 -10.63 17.88 -12.17
CA GLY A 83 -10.47 19.16 -11.50
C GLY A 83 -9.50 19.07 -10.34
N TYR A 84 -8.50 19.94 -10.28
CA TYR A 84 -7.49 19.96 -9.22
C TYR A 84 -7.48 21.30 -8.49
N GLN A 85 -7.14 21.26 -7.20
CA GLN A 85 -6.85 22.42 -6.37
C GLN A 85 -5.49 22.21 -5.69
N PHE A 86 -4.65 23.24 -5.74
CA PHE A 86 -3.34 23.29 -5.13
C PHE A 86 -3.18 24.54 -4.28
N ARG A 87 -2.33 24.50 -3.24
CA ARG A 87 -2.04 25.66 -2.40
C ARG A 87 -0.65 26.23 -2.62
N GLU A 88 0.31 25.38 -3.00
CA GLU A 88 1.69 25.75 -3.21
C GLU A 88 2.15 25.32 -4.60
N ASN A 89 3.13 26.01 -5.19
CA ASN A 89 3.69 25.68 -6.50
C ASN A 89 2.63 25.43 -7.58
N ILE A 90 1.60 26.25 -7.58
CA ILE A 90 0.34 26.02 -8.30
C ILE A 90 0.58 25.72 -9.78
N GLN A 91 1.41 26.51 -10.45
CA GLN A 91 1.64 26.36 -11.89
C GLN A 91 2.36 25.05 -12.25
N GLU A 92 3.36 24.66 -11.47
CA GLU A 92 4.08 23.41 -11.64
C GLU A 92 3.15 22.22 -11.38
N GLN A 93 2.41 22.23 -10.27
CA GLN A 93 1.49 21.17 -9.94
C GLN A 93 0.36 21.01 -10.96
N PHE A 94 -0.18 22.12 -11.55
CA PHE A 94 -1.13 22.01 -12.68
C PHE A 94 -0.50 21.40 -13.93
N THR A 95 0.78 21.66 -14.19
CA THR A 95 1.50 21.03 -15.30
C THR A 95 1.61 19.53 -15.09
N LEU A 96 1.92 19.08 -13.87
CA LEU A 96 1.99 17.67 -13.50
C LEU A 96 0.60 17.00 -13.53
N ALA A 97 -0.44 17.68 -13.04
CA ALA A 97 -1.81 17.21 -13.11
C ALA A 97 -2.26 16.95 -14.56
N GLY A 98 -1.91 17.83 -15.48
CA GLY A 98 -2.19 17.67 -16.92
C GLY A 98 -1.50 16.45 -17.56
N ARG A 99 -0.44 15.92 -16.93
CA ARG A 99 0.27 14.70 -17.35
C ARG A 99 -0.22 13.44 -16.64
N THR A 100 -1.06 13.60 -15.64
CA THR A 100 -1.61 12.47 -14.86
C THR A 100 -2.79 11.86 -15.60
N ALA A 101 -2.71 10.59 -15.96
CA ALA A 101 -3.81 9.88 -16.57
C ALA A 101 -4.99 9.74 -15.57
N GLU A 102 -6.21 9.69 -16.10
CA GLU A 102 -7.42 9.63 -15.25
C GLU A 102 -7.51 8.37 -14.36
N ASN A 103 -6.87 7.28 -14.77
CA ASN A 103 -6.77 6.02 -14.02
C ASN A 103 -5.49 5.94 -13.16
N ARG A 104 -4.79 7.04 -12.93
CA ARG A 104 -3.61 7.11 -12.05
C ARG A 104 -3.80 8.11 -10.93
N LEU A 105 -3.21 7.82 -9.79
CA LEU A 105 -3.16 8.74 -8.65
C LEU A 105 -2.18 9.89 -8.94
N TYR A 106 -2.58 11.10 -8.54
CA TYR A 106 -1.71 12.28 -8.64
C TYR A 106 -0.49 12.16 -7.73
N LEU A 107 -0.66 11.61 -6.52
CA LEU A 107 0.46 11.34 -5.61
C LEU A 107 1.56 10.51 -6.27
N SER A 108 1.18 9.48 -7.02
CA SER A 108 2.14 8.64 -7.76
C SER A 108 2.80 9.40 -8.91
N SER A 109 1.97 10.05 -9.74
CA SER A 109 2.44 10.73 -10.94
C SER A 109 3.33 11.93 -10.60
N SER A 110 2.99 12.71 -9.58
CA SER A 110 3.80 13.85 -9.16
C SER A 110 5.16 13.43 -8.60
N ASN A 111 5.22 12.28 -7.91
CA ASN A 111 6.49 11.75 -7.42
C ASN A 111 7.42 11.28 -8.54
N GLU A 112 6.89 10.76 -9.67
CA GLU A 112 7.70 10.44 -10.86
C GLU A 112 8.45 11.66 -11.42
N TRP A 113 7.94 12.86 -11.15
CA TRP A 113 8.53 14.14 -11.56
C TRP A 113 9.21 14.89 -10.40
N ASN A 114 9.47 14.18 -9.29
CA ASN A 114 10.15 14.73 -8.11
C ASN A 114 9.47 15.97 -7.51
N CYS A 115 8.14 15.98 -7.43
CA CYS A 115 7.38 17.08 -6.84
C CYS A 115 7.61 17.15 -5.32
N PRO A 116 8.25 18.22 -4.79
CA PRO A 116 8.64 18.27 -3.38
C PRO A 116 7.44 18.26 -2.41
N GLN A 117 6.28 18.78 -2.85
CA GLN A 117 5.08 18.88 -2.01
C GLN A 117 4.48 17.50 -1.68
N THR A 118 4.65 16.51 -2.56
CA THR A 118 4.05 15.18 -2.43
C THR A 118 5.06 14.10 -2.02
N GLU A 119 6.36 14.37 -2.14
CA GLU A 119 7.44 13.41 -1.92
C GLU A 119 7.35 12.69 -0.56
N LYS A 120 7.27 13.43 0.54
CA LYS A 120 7.24 12.83 1.89
C LYS A 120 6.01 11.96 2.12
N ALA A 121 4.88 12.37 1.58
CA ALA A 121 3.65 11.59 1.66
C ALA A 121 3.77 10.28 0.88
N TYR A 122 4.39 10.31 -0.31
CA TYR A 122 4.66 9.12 -1.13
C TYR A 122 5.66 8.18 -0.44
N LEU A 123 6.76 8.71 0.12
CA LEU A 123 7.81 7.92 0.76
C LEU A 123 7.30 7.08 1.93
N TRP A 124 6.28 7.53 2.65
CA TRP A 124 5.67 6.69 3.69
C TRP A 124 5.11 5.38 3.12
N PHE A 125 4.40 5.42 2.01
CA PHE A 125 3.88 4.22 1.34
C PHE A 125 5.00 3.32 0.83
N PHE A 126 6.06 3.93 0.33
CA PHE A 126 7.20 3.20 -0.24
C PHE A 126 8.08 2.54 0.82
N GLU A 127 8.40 3.25 1.92
CA GLU A 127 9.37 2.80 2.92
C GLU A 127 8.74 2.12 4.14
N LYS A 128 7.56 2.59 4.58
CA LYS A 128 6.98 2.17 5.87
C LYS A 128 5.87 1.15 5.72
N LEU A 129 5.17 1.17 4.60
CA LEU A 129 4.09 0.24 4.36
C LEU A 129 4.61 -0.97 3.57
N THR A 130 5.12 -1.95 4.29
CA THR A 130 5.54 -3.24 3.71
C THR A 130 4.41 -4.26 3.84
N GLY A 131 4.24 -5.09 2.80
CA GLY A 131 3.23 -6.14 2.81
C GLY A 131 3.24 -6.93 1.51
N PHE A 132 2.49 -8.03 1.51
CA PHE A 132 2.40 -8.95 0.39
C PHE A 132 0.95 -9.04 -0.08
N MET A 133 0.73 -8.85 -1.37
CA MET A 133 -0.54 -9.16 -2.01
C MET A 133 -0.40 -10.48 -2.75
N GLY A 134 -1.21 -11.46 -2.34
CA GLY A 134 -1.24 -12.79 -2.94
C GLY A 134 -0.71 -13.90 -2.04
N THR A 135 -0.72 -15.12 -2.58
CA THR A 135 -0.28 -16.35 -1.90
C THR A 135 1.25 -16.52 -1.89
N GLU A 136 1.98 -15.68 -2.61
CA GLU A 136 3.45 -15.73 -2.60
C GLU A 136 3.97 -15.06 -1.33
N MET A 137 4.13 -15.86 -0.30
CA MET A 137 4.89 -15.45 0.88
C MET A 137 6.36 -15.23 0.46
N ARG A 138 6.89 -14.04 0.73
CA ARG A 138 8.35 -13.84 0.66
C ARG A 138 8.98 -14.56 1.86
N LEU A 139 9.21 -15.84 1.66
CA LEU A 139 9.83 -16.73 2.65
C LEU A 139 11.25 -16.24 3.01
N ASP A 140 11.89 -15.49 2.12
CA ASP A 140 13.28 -15.03 2.27
C ASP A 140 13.52 -14.23 3.55
N ALA A 141 12.63 -13.31 3.90
CA ALA A 141 12.76 -12.49 5.10
C ALA A 141 12.57 -13.34 6.37
N THR A 142 11.55 -14.18 6.40
CA THR A 142 11.26 -15.10 7.51
C THR A 142 12.39 -16.12 7.67
N LEU A 143 12.87 -16.69 6.58
CA LEU A 143 14.00 -17.62 6.58
C LEU A 143 15.29 -16.98 7.06
N SER A 144 15.56 -15.75 6.63
CA SER A 144 16.73 -14.99 7.07
C SER A 144 16.68 -14.71 8.56
N ALA A 145 15.53 -14.30 9.07
CA ALA A 145 15.32 -14.05 10.51
C ALA A 145 15.51 -15.34 11.34
N ILE A 146 14.91 -16.44 10.93
CA ILE A 146 15.04 -17.74 11.64
C ILE A 146 16.49 -18.27 11.58
N ARG A 147 17.22 -18.01 10.51
CA ARG A 147 18.62 -18.44 10.38
C ARG A 147 19.60 -17.59 11.18
N GLN A 148 19.33 -16.30 11.32
CA GLN A 148 20.19 -15.37 12.05
C GLN A 148 20.05 -15.49 13.55
N ASP A 149 18.85 -15.74 14.04
CA ASP A 149 18.56 -15.83 15.46
C ASP A 149 17.54 -16.95 15.76
N GLY A 150 18.00 -17.97 16.47
CA GLY A 150 17.12 -19.08 16.90
C GLY A 150 15.96 -18.65 17.80
N SER A 151 16.04 -17.48 18.45
CA SER A 151 14.95 -16.90 19.23
C SER A 151 13.78 -16.47 18.34
N GLU A 152 14.03 -16.04 17.11
CA GLU A 152 12.99 -15.67 16.15
C GLU A 152 12.12 -16.87 15.75
N LYS A 153 12.69 -18.04 15.59
CA LYS A 153 11.91 -19.28 15.37
C LYS A 153 10.93 -19.52 16.51
N SER A 154 11.39 -19.38 17.74
CA SER A 154 10.56 -19.61 18.95
C SER A 154 9.45 -18.56 19.04
N ARG A 155 9.72 -17.31 18.70
CA ARG A 155 8.72 -16.24 18.67
C ARG A 155 7.65 -16.51 17.60
N ILE A 156 8.05 -16.84 16.39
CA ILE A 156 7.13 -17.18 15.30
C ILE A 156 6.25 -18.38 15.67
N LEU A 157 6.83 -19.43 16.24
CA LEU A 157 6.08 -20.59 16.72
C LEU A 157 5.07 -20.22 17.81
N HIS A 158 5.46 -19.38 18.75
CA HIS A 158 4.57 -18.89 19.80
C HIS A 158 3.35 -18.17 19.22
N GLU A 159 3.57 -17.26 18.27
CA GLU A 159 2.48 -16.55 17.59
C GLU A 159 1.57 -17.49 16.79
N MET A 160 2.15 -18.49 16.11
CA MET A 160 1.39 -19.50 15.36
C MET A 160 0.56 -20.40 16.28
N LEU A 161 1.08 -20.77 17.46
CA LEU A 161 0.35 -21.52 18.46
C LEU A 161 -0.80 -20.68 19.05
N TYR A 162 -0.55 -19.39 19.28
CA TYR A 162 -1.58 -18.46 19.76
C TYR A 162 -2.70 -18.26 18.75
N ALA A 163 -2.38 -18.28 17.46
CA ALA A 163 -3.35 -18.18 16.36
C ALA A 163 -4.16 -19.48 16.14
N ASP A 164 -3.93 -20.52 16.96
CA ASP A 164 -4.64 -21.83 16.90
C ASP A 164 -4.65 -22.47 15.49
N LEU A 165 -3.52 -22.35 14.79
CA LEU A 165 -3.36 -22.93 13.45
C LEU A 165 -3.04 -24.43 13.46
N GLY A 166 -3.03 -25.08 14.63
CA GLY A 166 -2.67 -26.50 14.79
C GLY A 166 -1.20 -26.82 14.45
N ILE A 167 -0.31 -25.83 14.39
CA ILE A 167 1.10 -25.98 14.05
C ILE A 167 1.90 -26.18 15.31
N LYS A 168 2.64 -27.29 15.39
CA LYS A 168 3.52 -27.62 16.54
C LYS A 168 4.96 -27.16 16.37
N ASP A 169 5.47 -27.22 15.15
CA ASP A 169 6.86 -26.85 14.84
C ASP A 169 6.99 -26.44 13.37
N ILE A 170 8.06 -25.73 13.07
CA ILE A 170 8.46 -25.34 11.72
C ILE A 170 9.80 -25.99 11.41
N ARG A 171 9.86 -26.69 10.30
CA ARG A 171 11.10 -27.29 9.81
C ARG A 171 11.52 -26.60 8.51
N ILE A 172 12.78 -26.19 8.44
CA ILE A 172 13.40 -25.68 7.23
C ILE A 172 14.23 -26.80 6.63
N THR A 173 13.89 -27.20 5.40
CA THR A 173 14.61 -28.22 4.62
C THR A 173 15.00 -27.64 3.26
N GLY A 174 15.77 -28.40 2.47
CA GLY A 174 16.22 -27.94 1.16
C GLY A 174 17.58 -27.25 1.20
N SER A 175 18.04 -26.76 0.01
CA SER A 175 19.30 -26.08 -0.14
C SER A 175 19.23 -24.62 0.34
N LYS A 176 20.39 -23.93 0.35
CA LYS A 176 20.40 -22.48 0.64
C LYS A 176 19.69 -21.68 -0.44
N GLU A 177 19.65 -22.19 -1.66
CA GLU A 177 19.09 -21.53 -2.85
C GLU A 177 17.60 -21.86 -3.04
N GLU A 178 17.15 -23.04 -2.57
CA GLU A 178 15.74 -23.47 -2.62
C GLU A 178 15.30 -24.03 -1.25
N PRO A 179 15.04 -23.15 -0.28
CA PRO A 179 14.58 -23.57 1.04
C PRO A 179 13.09 -23.93 1.01
N ILE A 180 12.74 -25.02 1.69
CA ILE A 180 11.36 -25.47 1.89
C ILE A 180 11.01 -25.29 3.36
N ILE A 181 9.95 -24.57 3.66
CA ILE A 181 9.35 -24.49 5.00
C ILE A 181 8.22 -25.51 5.07
N SER A 182 8.29 -26.38 6.05
CA SER A 182 7.22 -27.34 6.37
C SER A 182 6.67 -27.05 7.75
N ALA A 183 5.36 -26.88 7.86
CA ALA A 183 4.66 -26.81 9.13
C ALA A 183 4.37 -28.27 9.60
N LEU A 184 4.70 -28.57 10.84
CA LEU A 184 4.34 -29.82 11.47
C LEU A 184 3.04 -29.62 12.25
N HIS A 185 1.96 -30.17 11.72
CA HIS A 185 0.64 -30.11 12.34
C HIS A 185 0.51 -31.13 13.48
N THR A 186 -0.38 -30.86 14.43
CA THR A 186 -0.92 -31.87 15.32
C THR A 186 -1.81 -32.78 14.50
N LEU A 187 -1.25 -33.76 13.83
CA LEU A 187 -2.05 -34.86 13.37
C LEU A 187 -2.29 -35.83 14.56
N ASP A 188 -3.53 -35.96 14.83
CA ASP A 188 -4.29 -36.96 15.51
C ASP A 188 -3.49 -38.17 16.03
N ALA A 189 -3.56 -38.33 17.33
CA ALA A 189 -3.42 -39.65 17.94
C ALA A 189 -4.80 -40.29 17.96
#